data_6318b6052a8bbd4861057afaf25550d1
#
_entry.id   6318b6052a8bbd4861057afaf25550d1
#
_cell.length_a   1.000
_cell.length_b   1.000
_cell.length_c   1.000
_cell.angle_alpha   90.00
_cell.angle_beta   90.00
_cell.angle_gamma   90.00
#
_symmetry.space_group_name_H-M   'P 1'
#
loop_
_entity.id
_entity.type
_entity.pdbx_description
1 polymer ?
#
loop_
_entity_poly.entity_id
_entity_poly.type
_entity_poly.pdbx_seq_one_letter_code
_entity_poly.pdbx_strand_id
1 'polypeptide(L)'
;MSGRTTAALATITVTAALLGPAAPAGAALVTHCVGTGGAVTVPNDLLVPAGESCSLEGTRITGNVSVAAGANLVIAGGTVSGEIQVAANGYLDSADTAVDGRITLAAGGYGAFLKNTASGPVTLQPRGTATVDGFLFTENAGIDGDVVAGTGEVRLDRTSRVAGNLSTSGAYYTDLHDSFVDGTVSVLNNATGSVVCGSAVRGRATFSGNLGGVQLGPNGTLDGCASGSYWGRDVAISNTGGGVSLEDNIIDGKLTTTGNTPVARVAADNRIRGGTAGERTTAVPAARLSRAAAARSGIDERVELRRSDAVEEAEAAGDAGL
;
A
#
# COMPACT_ATOMS: atom_id res chain seq x y z
N MET A 1 -89.16 -6.77 -13.23
CA MET A 1 -88.29 -5.73 -12.58
C MET A 1 -86.94 -5.74 -13.22
N SER A 2 -86.63 -4.64 -13.86
CA SER A 2 -85.59 -4.47 -14.85
C SER A 2 -84.16 -4.31 -14.16
N GLY A 3 -83.21 -5.16 -14.51
CA GLY A 3 -81.80 -5.00 -14.09
C GLY A 3 -80.98 -4.52 -15.31
N ARG A 4 -80.46 -3.31 -15.21
CA ARG A 4 -79.59 -2.69 -16.20
C ARG A 4 -78.13 -3.18 -15.97
N THR A 5 -77.54 -3.82 -16.98
CA THR A 5 -76.13 -4.14 -17.09
C THR A 5 -75.40 -2.97 -17.71
N THR A 6 -74.48 -2.39 -16.96
CA THR A 6 -73.55 -1.37 -17.45
C THR A 6 -72.25 -2.06 -17.92
N ALA A 7 -71.97 -1.92 -19.20
CA ALA A 7 -70.68 -2.38 -19.77
C ALA A 7 -69.58 -1.28 -19.58
N ALA A 8 -68.45 -1.64 -18.96
CA ALA A 8 -67.27 -0.78 -18.85
C ALA A 8 -66.35 -1.03 -20.04
N LEU A 9 -66.10 0.01 -20.85
CA LEU A 9 -65.05 0.01 -21.88
C LEU A 9 -63.68 0.20 -21.23
N ALA A 10 -62.83 -0.75 -21.39
CA ALA A 10 -61.40 -0.62 -21.01
C ALA A 10 -60.64 -0.10 -22.23
N THR A 11 -60.13 1.12 -22.11
CA THR A 11 -59.20 1.74 -23.08
C THR A 11 -57.79 1.23 -22.83
N ILE A 12 -57.21 0.48 -23.77
CA ILE A 12 -55.83 0.03 -23.75
C ILE A 12 -54.98 1.11 -24.42
N THR A 13 -54.17 1.84 -23.61
CA THR A 13 -53.17 2.76 -24.12
C THR A 13 -51.90 1.98 -24.43
N VAL A 14 -51.57 1.83 -25.70
CA VAL A 14 -50.30 1.26 -26.18
C VAL A 14 -49.24 2.36 -26.12
N THR A 15 -48.35 2.29 -25.15
CA THR A 15 -47.15 3.12 -25.09
C THR A 15 -46.09 2.53 -26.01
N ALA A 16 -45.87 3.18 -27.16
CA ALA A 16 -44.73 2.86 -28.04
C ALA A 16 -43.43 3.28 -27.38
N ALA A 17 -42.66 2.32 -26.87
CA ALA A 17 -41.29 2.56 -26.42
C ALA A 17 -40.40 2.82 -27.65
N LEU A 18 -39.89 4.05 -27.75
CA LEU A 18 -38.87 4.42 -28.74
C LEU A 18 -37.55 3.74 -28.30
N LEU A 19 -37.24 2.60 -28.90
CA LEU A 19 -35.90 2.01 -28.88
C LEU A 19 -34.98 2.92 -29.70
N GLY A 20 -34.28 3.84 -29.02
CA GLY A 20 -33.17 4.57 -29.63
C GLY A 20 -32.08 3.59 -30.03
N PRO A 21 -31.32 3.85 -31.12
CA PRO A 21 -30.19 3.02 -31.48
C PRO A 21 -29.18 3.05 -30.33
N ALA A 22 -28.87 1.88 -29.76
CA ALA A 22 -27.77 1.73 -28.83
C ALA A 22 -26.47 2.09 -29.58
N ALA A 23 -25.77 3.14 -29.17
CA ALA A 23 -24.46 3.44 -29.70
C ALA A 23 -23.56 2.21 -29.48
N PRO A 24 -22.82 1.75 -30.49
CA PRO A 24 -21.90 0.65 -30.32
C PRO A 24 -20.91 1.06 -29.20
N ALA A 25 -20.83 0.29 -28.13
CA ALA A 25 -19.76 0.39 -27.16
C ALA A 25 -18.48 0.05 -27.95
N GLY A 26 -17.69 1.08 -28.29
CA GLY A 26 -16.38 0.87 -28.89
C GLY A 26 -15.59 -0.02 -27.94
N ALA A 27 -15.18 -1.20 -28.37
CA ALA A 27 -14.24 -2.02 -27.62
C ALA A 27 -12.97 -1.18 -27.43
N ALA A 28 -12.63 -0.87 -26.19
CA ALA A 28 -11.35 -0.21 -25.89
C ALA A 28 -10.23 -1.13 -26.39
N LEU A 29 -9.34 -0.57 -27.20
CA LEU A 29 -8.16 -1.31 -27.64
C LEU A 29 -7.26 -1.56 -26.41
N VAL A 30 -6.83 -2.80 -26.23
CA VAL A 30 -5.92 -3.20 -25.17
C VAL A 30 -4.65 -3.76 -25.81
N THR A 31 -3.52 -3.20 -25.48
CA THR A 31 -2.21 -3.70 -25.91
C THR A 31 -1.76 -4.77 -24.91
N HIS A 32 -1.43 -5.95 -25.41
CA HIS A 32 -0.86 -7.03 -24.60
C HIS A 32 0.65 -6.87 -24.53
N CYS A 33 1.24 -7.02 -23.35
CA CYS A 33 2.67 -7.05 -23.15
C CYS A 33 3.11 -8.41 -22.64
N VAL A 34 3.90 -9.11 -23.42
CA VAL A 34 4.64 -10.33 -23.04
C VAL A 34 6.04 -10.16 -23.62
N GLY A 35 7.07 -10.18 -22.76
CA GLY A 35 8.43 -9.95 -23.20
C GLY A 35 8.96 -8.56 -22.84
N THR A 36 9.91 -8.06 -23.63
CA THR A 36 10.63 -6.80 -23.38
C THR A 36 10.15 -5.68 -24.28
N GLY A 37 10.05 -4.45 -23.77
CA GLY A 37 9.72 -3.26 -24.55
C GLY A 37 10.61 -2.06 -24.18
N GLY A 38 10.95 -1.27 -25.19
CA GLY A 38 11.80 -0.08 -25.06
C GLY A 38 11.01 1.22 -24.96
N ALA A 39 11.68 2.33 -25.30
CA ALA A 39 11.17 3.70 -25.24
C ALA A 39 10.14 3.97 -26.37
N VAL A 40 8.95 3.42 -26.24
CA VAL A 40 7.81 3.57 -27.16
C VAL A 40 6.62 4.19 -26.44
N THR A 41 5.62 4.63 -27.22
CA THR A 41 4.33 5.08 -26.66
C THR A 41 3.26 4.04 -26.93
N VAL A 42 2.64 3.52 -25.87
CA VAL A 42 1.45 2.68 -25.91
C VAL A 42 0.23 3.59 -25.77
N PRO A 43 -0.58 3.79 -26.84
CA PRO A 43 -1.66 4.78 -26.83
C PRO A 43 -2.96 4.29 -26.17
N ASN A 44 -2.98 3.07 -25.68
CA ASN A 44 -4.15 2.39 -25.12
C ASN A 44 -3.84 1.83 -23.74
N ASP A 45 -4.83 1.14 -23.17
CA ASP A 45 -4.59 0.31 -21.98
C ASP A 45 -3.60 -0.80 -22.28
N LEU A 46 -2.79 -1.15 -21.28
CA LEU A 46 -1.82 -2.23 -21.37
C LEU A 46 -2.23 -3.39 -20.44
N LEU A 47 -2.19 -4.61 -20.95
CA LEU A 47 -2.45 -5.82 -20.19
C LEU A 47 -1.21 -6.70 -20.20
N VAL A 48 -0.71 -7.07 -19.04
CA VAL A 48 0.19 -8.21 -18.87
C VAL A 48 -0.69 -9.44 -18.62
N PRO A 49 -0.75 -10.42 -19.54
CA PRO A 49 -1.64 -11.59 -19.41
C PRO A 49 -1.27 -12.46 -18.20
N ALA A 50 -2.22 -13.31 -17.77
CA ALA A 50 -2.03 -14.14 -16.59
C ALA A 50 -0.82 -15.09 -16.72
N GLY A 51 0.05 -15.07 -15.72
CA GLY A 51 1.27 -15.89 -15.67
C GLY A 51 2.39 -15.43 -16.58
N GLU A 52 2.23 -14.31 -17.29
CA GLU A 52 3.25 -13.79 -18.20
C GLU A 52 4.07 -12.68 -17.54
N SER A 53 5.23 -12.38 -18.12
CA SER A 53 6.13 -11.32 -17.67
C SER A 53 6.36 -10.28 -18.75
N CYS A 54 6.33 -9.01 -18.35
CA CYS A 54 6.57 -7.85 -19.19
C CYS A 54 7.62 -6.96 -18.53
N SER A 55 8.70 -6.65 -19.25
CA SER A 55 9.77 -5.76 -18.80
C SER A 55 9.90 -4.56 -19.75
N LEU A 56 9.69 -3.34 -19.23
CA LEU A 56 9.62 -2.12 -20.00
C LEU A 56 10.69 -1.12 -19.58
N GLU A 57 11.35 -0.50 -20.56
CA GLU A 57 12.33 0.53 -20.31
C GLU A 57 11.99 1.82 -21.09
N GLY A 58 11.76 2.92 -20.38
CA GLY A 58 11.43 4.22 -21.00
C GLY A 58 10.07 4.29 -21.70
N THR A 59 9.20 3.31 -21.49
CA THR A 59 7.89 3.20 -22.16
C THR A 59 6.90 4.21 -21.59
N ARG A 60 6.16 4.88 -22.49
CA ARG A 60 5.03 5.76 -22.12
C ARG A 60 3.70 5.06 -22.39
N ILE A 61 2.92 4.82 -21.36
CA ILE A 61 1.57 4.24 -21.45
C ILE A 61 0.55 5.35 -21.16
N THR A 62 -0.35 5.63 -22.13
CA THR A 62 -1.35 6.70 -21.97
C THR A 62 -2.66 6.23 -21.36
N GLY A 63 -2.89 4.93 -21.33
CA GLY A 63 -4.03 4.26 -20.69
C GLY A 63 -3.73 3.72 -19.31
N ASN A 64 -4.60 2.80 -18.87
CA ASN A 64 -4.43 2.04 -17.64
C ASN A 64 -3.52 0.83 -17.86
N VAL A 65 -3.02 0.27 -16.76
CA VAL A 65 -2.24 -0.95 -16.79
C VAL A 65 -2.92 -2.02 -15.93
N SER A 66 -3.11 -3.19 -16.50
CA SER A 66 -3.62 -4.36 -15.81
C SER A 66 -2.55 -5.45 -15.77
N VAL A 67 -2.09 -5.80 -14.58
CA VAL A 67 -1.22 -6.95 -14.32
C VAL A 67 -2.13 -8.10 -13.87
N ALA A 68 -2.35 -9.07 -14.73
CA ALA A 68 -3.30 -10.16 -14.48
C ALA A 68 -2.78 -11.12 -13.40
N ALA A 69 -3.58 -12.14 -13.06
CA ALA A 69 -3.22 -13.08 -11.99
C ALA A 69 -1.91 -13.82 -12.27
N GLY A 70 -0.99 -13.78 -11.32
CA GLY A 70 0.34 -14.39 -11.44
C GLY A 70 1.30 -13.73 -12.42
N ALA A 71 0.89 -12.63 -13.07
CA ALA A 71 1.72 -11.90 -14.02
C ALA A 71 2.72 -10.97 -13.33
N ASN A 72 3.77 -10.59 -14.05
CA ASN A 72 4.79 -9.69 -13.56
C ASN A 72 4.97 -8.49 -14.51
N LEU A 73 4.97 -7.28 -13.95
CA LEU A 73 5.36 -6.06 -14.67
C LEU A 73 6.59 -5.46 -14.00
N VAL A 74 7.67 -5.34 -14.74
CA VAL A 74 8.85 -4.55 -14.38
C VAL A 74 8.89 -3.35 -15.32
N ILE A 75 8.88 -2.13 -14.78
CA ILE A 75 8.93 -0.90 -15.58
C ILE A 75 9.97 0.07 -15.01
N ALA A 76 10.87 0.54 -15.86
CA ALA A 76 11.92 1.48 -15.51
C ALA A 76 11.92 2.70 -16.43
N GLY A 77 12.09 3.90 -15.85
CA GLY A 77 12.21 5.17 -16.61
C GLY A 77 10.97 5.54 -17.42
N GLY A 78 9.81 4.95 -17.12
CA GLY A 78 8.58 5.09 -17.90
C GLY A 78 7.58 6.11 -17.35
N THR A 79 6.42 6.20 -18.02
CA THR A 79 5.26 6.95 -17.52
C THR A 79 3.98 6.17 -17.77
N VAL A 80 3.06 6.19 -16.79
CA VAL A 80 1.71 5.63 -16.89
C VAL A 80 0.71 6.74 -16.58
N SER A 81 -0.09 7.17 -17.56
CA SER A 81 -1.07 8.24 -17.34
C SER A 81 -2.35 7.78 -16.63
N GLY A 82 -2.67 6.50 -16.72
CA GLY A 82 -3.80 5.88 -16.04
C GLY A 82 -3.45 5.24 -14.70
N GLU A 83 -4.32 4.39 -14.22
CA GLU A 83 -4.11 3.61 -13.00
C GLU A 83 -3.42 2.26 -13.28
N ILE A 84 -2.79 1.69 -12.26
CA ILE A 84 -2.22 0.33 -12.32
C ILE A 84 -3.03 -0.58 -11.39
N GLN A 85 -3.54 -1.68 -11.93
CA GLN A 85 -4.21 -2.72 -11.18
C GLN A 85 -3.39 -4.01 -11.21
N VAL A 86 -3.04 -4.52 -10.04
CA VAL A 86 -2.30 -5.78 -9.87
C VAL A 86 -3.24 -6.82 -9.29
N ALA A 87 -3.48 -7.88 -10.06
CA ALA A 87 -4.38 -8.97 -9.65
C ALA A 87 -3.71 -9.96 -8.67
N ALA A 88 -4.45 -11.00 -8.27
CA ALA A 88 -3.96 -12.00 -7.32
C ALA A 88 -2.62 -12.62 -7.77
N ASN A 89 -1.68 -12.73 -6.84
CA ASN A 89 -0.31 -13.21 -7.08
C ASN A 89 0.47 -12.44 -8.17
N GLY A 90 -0.03 -11.27 -8.60
CA GLY A 90 0.66 -10.39 -9.54
C GLY A 90 1.73 -9.55 -8.87
N TYR A 91 2.73 -9.14 -9.62
CA TYR A 91 3.87 -8.36 -9.14
C TYR A 91 4.07 -7.09 -9.98
N LEU A 92 4.35 -5.99 -9.30
CA LEU A 92 4.73 -4.72 -9.90
C LEU A 92 6.10 -4.29 -9.35
N ASP A 93 7.06 -4.09 -10.23
CA ASP A 93 8.31 -3.40 -9.92
C ASP A 93 8.38 -2.12 -10.75
N SER A 94 8.47 -0.98 -10.11
CA SER A 94 8.48 0.32 -10.75
C SER A 94 9.69 1.12 -10.28
N ALA A 95 10.58 1.43 -11.19
CA ALA A 95 11.79 2.20 -10.92
C ALA A 95 11.85 3.46 -11.80
N ASP A 96 12.21 4.61 -11.21
CA ASP A 96 12.39 5.88 -11.94
C ASP A 96 11.19 6.23 -12.85
N THR A 97 9.97 5.89 -12.40
CA THR A 97 8.74 5.93 -13.20
C THR A 97 7.72 6.89 -12.60
N ALA A 98 6.90 7.52 -13.44
CA ALA A 98 5.76 8.31 -12.98
C ALA A 98 4.44 7.60 -13.32
N VAL A 99 3.56 7.46 -12.32
CA VAL A 99 2.20 6.91 -12.45
C VAL A 99 1.22 7.98 -12.01
N ASP A 100 0.49 8.59 -12.95
CA ASP A 100 -0.43 9.69 -12.62
C ASP A 100 -1.67 9.18 -11.84
N GLY A 101 -2.09 7.96 -12.10
CA GLY A 101 -3.22 7.31 -11.44
C GLY A 101 -2.85 6.58 -10.16
N ARG A 102 -3.86 5.93 -9.58
CA ARG A 102 -3.68 5.08 -8.40
C ARG A 102 -3.02 3.76 -8.73
N ILE A 103 -2.41 3.14 -7.72
CA ILE A 103 -1.95 1.76 -7.79
C ILE A 103 -2.81 0.92 -6.84
N THR A 104 -3.44 -0.13 -7.36
CA THR A 104 -4.29 -1.03 -6.56
C THR A 104 -3.76 -2.46 -6.66
N LEU A 105 -3.42 -3.04 -5.52
CA LEU A 105 -3.18 -4.47 -5.40
C LEU A 105 -4.50 -5.13 -4.96
N ALA A 106 -5.02 -6.03 -5.78
CA ALA A 106 -6.21 -6.82 -5.47
C ALA A 106 -5.95 -7.77 -4.28
N ALA A 107 -7.02 -8.34 -3.75
CA ALA A 107 -6.91 -9.36 -2.71
C ALA A 107 -6.01 -10.52 -3.19
N GLY A 108 -4.98 -10.85 -2.40
CA GLY A 108 -3.97 -11.83 -2.77
C GLY A 108 -2.94 -11.38 -3.80
N GLY A 109 -2.89 -10.10 -4.15
CA GLY A 109 -1.77 -9.53 -4.91
C GLY A 109 -0.45 -9.82 -4.20
N TYR A 110 0.58 -10.27 -4.95
CA TYR A 110 1.87 -10.56 -4.33
C TYR A 110 2.56 -9.29 -3.86
N GLY A 111 2.68 -8.27 -4.70
CA GLY A 111 3.25 -7.03 -4.21
C GLY A 111 3.58 -5.96 -5.23
N ALA A 112 3.94 -4.80 -4.67
CA ALA A 112 4.50 -3.68 -5.41
C ALA A 112 5.78 -3.18 -4.76
N PHE A 113 6.82 -3.00 -5.56
CA PHE A 113 8.04 -2.31 -5.21
C PHE A 113 8.14 -1.01 -6.02
N LEU A 114 8.22 0.12 -5.33
CA LEU A 114 8.28 1.45 -5.92
C LEU A 114 9.61 2.12 -5.54
N LYS A 115 10.50 2.30 -6.51
CA LYS A 115 11.80 2.92 -6.32
C LYS A 115 11.93 4.19 -7.16
N ASN A 116 12.26 5.31 -6.52
CA ASN A 116 12.32 6.62 -7.21
C ASN A 116 11.05 6.88 -8.05
N THR A 117 9.91 6.34 -7.61
CA THR A 117 8.65 6.36 -8.36
C THR A 117 7.72 7.41 -7.78
N ALA A 118 7.12 8.23 -8.64
CA ALA A 118 5.99 9.07 -8.28
C ALA A 118 4.68 8.33 -8.61
N SER A 119 3.72 8.34 -7.70
CA SER A 119 2.41 7.72 -7.95
C SER A 119 1.27 8.49 -7.31
N GLY A 120 0.05 8.28 -7.78
CA GLY A 120 -1.16 8.61 -7.05
C GLY A 120 -1.35 7.69 -5.82
N PRO A 121 -2.56 7.66 -5.23
CA PRO A 121 -2.85 6.84 -4.04
C PRO A 121 -2.53 5.36 -4.25
N VAL A 122 -2.09 4.67 -3.19
CA VAL A 122 -1.80 3.23 -3.24
C VAL A 122 -2.73 2.46 -2.30
N THR A 123 -3.36 1.40 -2.81
CA THR A 123 -4.28 0.57 -2.03
C THR A 123 -3.91 -0.91 -2.14
N LEU A 124 -3.70 -1.54 -0.99
CA LEU A 124 -3.64 -3.00 -0.86
C LEU A 124 -5.00 -3.47 -0.32
N GLN A 125 -5.74 -4.20 -1.15
CA GLN A 125 -7.05 -4.71 -0.78
C GLN A 125 -6.94 -5.72 0.38
N PRO A 126 -7.95 -5.84 1.23
CA PRO A 126 -7.97 -6.86 2.28
C PRO A 126 -7.76 -8.26 1.71
N ARG A 127 -7.03 -9.10 2.44
CA ARG A 127 -6.63 -10.44 2.00
C ARG A 127 -7.81 -11.33 1.56
N GLY A 128 -8.97 -11.21 2.18
CA GLY A 128 -10.10 -12.08 1.93
C GLY A 128 -9.73 -13.55 2.20
N THR A 129 -9.91 -14.42 1.20
CA THR A 129 -9.56 -15.84 1.26
C THR A 129 -8.16 -16.16 0.70
N ALA A 130 -7.40 -15.16 0.28
CA ALA A 130 -6.07 -15.37 -0.28
C ALA A 130 -5.10 -15.94 0.76
N THR A 131 -4.20 -16.82 0.31
CA THR A 131 -3.21 -17.50 1.15
C THR A 131 -1.88 -16.76 1.22
N VAL A 132 -1.62 -15.86 0.26
CA VAL A 132 -0.39 -15.06 0.17
C VAL A 132 -0.64 -13.68 0.76
N ASP A 133 0.25 -13.23 1.63
CA ASP A 133 0.27 -11.86 2.10
C ASP A 133 0.98 -11.00 1.06
N GLY A 134 0.36 -9.86 0.70
CA GLY A 134 0.95 -8.90 -0.21
C GLY A 134 2.01 -8.04 0.45
N PHE A 135 2.64 -7.18 -0.33
CA PHE A 135 3.52 -6.13 0.20
C PHE A 135 3.47 -4.86 -0.64
N LEU A 136 3.79 -3.75 0.01
CA LEU A 136 4.15 -2.49 -0.60
C LEU A 136 5.49 -2.06 -0.03
N PHE A 137 6.54 -2.08 -0.84
CA PHE A 137 7.85 -1.57 -0.47
C PHE A 137 8.16 -0.33 -1.30
N THR A 138 8.69 0.70 -0.64
CA THR A 138 9.04 1.94 -1.31
C THR A 138 10.44 2.38 -0.92
N GLU A 139 11.20 2.86 -1.89
CA GLU A 139 12.48 3.52 -1.70
C GLU A 139 12.48 4.85 -2.44
N ASN A 140 12.64 5.97 -1.72
CA ASN A 140 12.65 7.31 -2.32
C ASN A 140 11.43 7.57 -3.24
N ALA A 141 10.28 7.03 -2.89
CA ALA A 141 9.06 7.15 -3.67
C ALA A 141 8.18 8.32 -3.17
N GLY A 142 7.50 8.99 -4.09
CA GLY A 142 6.51 10.02 -3.80
C GLY A 142 5.09 9.50 -4.08
N ILE A 143 4.26 9.37 -3.05
CA ILE A 143 2.86 8.97 -3.18
C ILE A 143 1.98 10.20 -2.96
N ASP A 144 1.35 10.68 -4.04
CA ASP A 144 0.42 11.81 -3.98
C ASP A 144 -0.99 11.34 -3.64
N GLY A 145 -1.22 11.19 -2.35
CA GLY A 145 -2.49 10.71 -1.80
C GLY A 145 -2.29 9.76 -0.64
N ASP A 146 -3.32 8.98 -0.36
CA ASP A 146 -3.33 8.04 0.75
C ASP A 146 -2.67 6.70 0.40
N VAL A 147 -2.05 6.08 1.40
CA VAL A 147 -1.69 4.66 1.40
C VAL A 147 -2.65 3.91 2.31
N VAL A 148 -3.40 2.97 1.76
CA VAL A 148 -4.35 2.15 2.50
C VAL A 148 -4.01 0.68 2.32
N ALA A 149 -3.74 -0.03 3.42
CA ALA A 149 -3.46 -1.45 3.38
C ALA A 149 -4.35 -2.24 4.34
N GLY A 150 -5.16 -3.14 3.78
CA GLY A 150 -5.99 -4.10 4.51
C GLY A 150 -5.30 -5.46 4.71
N THR A 151 -4.04 -5.59 4.32
CA THR A 151 -3.26 -6.82 4.39
C THR A 151 -1.77 -6.56 4.23
N GLY A 152 -0.96 -7.58 4.44
CA GLY A 152 0.42 -7.64 3.99
C GLY A 152 1.40 -6.79 4.77
N GLU A 153 2.53 -6.52 4.15
CA GLU A 153 3.60 -5.71 4.71
C GLU A 153 3.68 -4.37 4.00
N VAL A 154 3.74 -3.28 4.76
CA VAL A 154 3.95 -1.94 4.23
C VAL A 154 5.28 -1.42 4.75
N ARG A 155 6.19 -1.05 3.84
CA ARG A 155 7.49 -0.50 4.17
C ARG A 155 7.73 0.78 3.36
N LEU A 156 7.95 1.88 4.06
CA LEU A 156 8.35 3.15 3.49
C LEU A 156 9.79 3.43 3.92
N ASP A 157 10.72 3.42 2.96
CA ASP A 157 12.14 3.59 3.23
C ASP A 157 12.76 4.75 2.42
N ARG A 158 13.93 5.20 2.87
CA ARG A 158 14.86 6.06 2.12
C ARG A 158 14.23 7.30 1.53
N THR A 159 13.68 8.16 2.39
CA THR A 159 13.04 9.43 2.01
C THR A 159 11.74 9.30 1.23
N SER A 160 11.08 8.14 1.28
CA SER A 160 9.74 8.00 0.72
C SER A 160 8.75 8.97 1.38
N ARG A 161 7.83 9.53 0.61
CA ARG A 161 6.85 10.50 1.08
C ARG A 161 5.44 10.10 0.70
N VAL A 162 4.54 10.15 1.67
CA VAL A 162 3.09 10.04 1.49
C VAL A 162 2.47 11.42 1.74
N ALA A 163 1.91 12.05 0.71
CA ALA A 163 1.29 13.38 0.83
C ALA A 163 -0.06 13.32 1.58
N GLY A 164 -0.72 12.17 1.58
CA GLY A 164 -1.95 11.90 2.32
C GLY A 164 -1.73 11.17 3.64
N ASN A 165 -2.64 10.26 3.96
CA ASN A 165 -2.62 9.44 5.15
C ASN A 165 -1.99 8.06 4.88
N LEU A 166 -1.38 7.47 5.89
CA LEU A 166 -1.01 6.07 5.92
C LEU A 166 -1.96 5.31 6.86
N SER A 167 -2.71 4.38 6.33
CA SER A 167 -3.66 3.57 7.10
C SER A 167 -3.45 2.09 6.83
N THR A 168 -3.08 1.33 7.85
CA THR A 168 -3.02 -0.12 7.80
C THR A 168 -3.99 -0.73 8.80
N SER A 169 -4.73 -1.77 8.39
CA SER A 169 -5.67 -2.45 9.26
C SER A 169 -5.66 -3.95 9.00
N GLY A 170 -5.18 -4.71 9.98
CA GLY A 170 -4.98 -6.15 9.83
C GLY A 170 -3.77 -6.52 8.96
N ALA A 171 -2.84 -5.59 8.77
CA ALA A 171 -1.59 -5.86 8.07
C ALA A 171 -0.68 -6.81 8.86
N TYR A 172 0.23 -7.46 8.15
CA TYR A 172 1.24 -8.30 8.79
C TYR A 172 2.26 -7.43 9.53
N TYR A 173 2.79 -6.39 8.88
CA TYR A 173 3.80 -5.49 9.42
C TYR A 173 3.69 -4.10 8.80
N THR A 174 4.06 -3.06 9.56
CA THR A 174 4.12 -1.68 9.05
C THR A 174 5.41 -1.00 9.52
N ASP A 175 6.15 -0.46 8.58
CA ASP A 175 7.50 0.02 8.79
C ASP A 175 7.74 1.35 8.07
N LEU A 176 8.26 2.34 8.79
CA LEU A 176 8.66 3.64 8.26
C LEU A 176 10.10 3.92 8.68
N HIS A 177 11.00 4.02 7.72
CA HIS A 177 12.39 4.43 7.94
C HIS A 177 12.74 5.64 7.10
N ASP A 178 13.26 6.68 7.76
CA ASP A 178 13.71 7.91 7.12
C ASP A 178 12.71 8.48 6.10
N SER A 179 11.41 8.40 6.45
CA SER A 179 10.30 8.67 5.53
C SER A 179 9.36 9.74 6.07
N PHE A 180 8.47 10.26 5.21
CA PHE A 180 7.60 11.38 5.54
C PHE A 180 6.12 11.02 5.29
N VAL A 181 5.24 11.32 6.24
CA VAL A 181 3.79 11.27 6.08
C VAL A 181 3.21 12.64 6.43
N ASP A 182 2.63 13.32 5.44
CA ASP A 182 2.04 14.65 5.66
C ASP A 182 0.69 14.59 6.38
N GLY A 183 -0.04 13.50 6.22
CA GLY A 183 -1.31 13.23 6.88
C GLY A 183 -1.17 12.49 8.21
N THR A 184 -2.18 11.70 8.53
CA THR A 184 -2.25 10.87 9.73
C THR A 184 -1.62 9.49 9.48
N VAL A 185 -1.10 8.87 10.55
CA VAL A 185 -0.71 7.46 10.55
C VAL A 185 -1.68 6.67 11.42
N SER A 186 -2.27 5.63 10.86
CA SER A 186 -3.17 4.72 11.57
C SER A 186 -2.73 3.28 11.35
N VAL A 187 -2.27 2.61 12.40
CA VAL A 187 -1.80 1.23 12.37
C VAL A 187 -2.66 0.41 13.33
N LEU A 188 -3.58 -0.37 12.75
CA LEU A 188 -4.61 -1.08 13.51
C LEU A 188 -4.49 -2.59 13.29
N ASN A 189 -4.53 -3.34 14.41
CA ASN A 189 -4.62 -4.80 14.40
C ASN A 189 -3.50 -5.51 13.60
N ASN A 190 -2.31 -4.94 13.54
CA ASN A 190 -1.17 -5.59 12.89
C ASN A 190 -0.79 -6.88 13.62
N ALA A 191 -0.42 -7.91 12.85
CA ALA A 191 -0.16 -9.24 13.40
C ALA A 191 1.20 -9.36 14.07
N THR A 192 2.27 -8.77 13.51
CA THR A 192 3.66 -9.03 13.95
C THR A 192 4.40 -7.81 14.47
N GLY A 193 4.01 -6.60 14.10
CA GLY A 193 4.63 -5.41 14.65
C GLY A 193 4.58 -4.17 13.78
N SER A 194 5.16 -3.10 14.33
CA SER A 194 5.31 -1.83 13.61
C SER A 194 6.53 -1.10 14.13
N VAL A 195 7.30 -0.52 13.21
CA VAL A 195 8.48 0.28 13.55
C VAL A 195 8.39 1.63 12.85
N VAL A 196 8.75 2.69 13.55
CA VAL A 196 8.91 4.03 12.96
C VAL A 196 10.24 4.62 13.42
N CYS A 197 11.15 4.78 12.47
CA CYS A 197 12.52 5.22 12.67
C CYS A 197 12.84 6.44 11.82
N GLY A 198 13.49 7.45 12.37
CA GLY A 198 14.05 8.57 11.60
C GLY A 198 13.03 9.32 10.74
N SER A 199 11.76 9.10 11.00
CA SER A 199 10.67 9.55 10.12
C SER A 199 9.96 10.77 10.67
N ALA A 200 9.21 11.49 9.81
CA ALA A 200 8.39 12.60 10.22
C ALA A 200 6.92 12.41 9.83
N VAL A 201 6.03 12.48 10.82
CA VAL A 201 4.59 12.42 10.66
C VAL A 201 3.98 13.75 11.08
N ARG A 202 3.35 14.48 10.17
CA ARG A 202 2.77 15.80 10.46
C ARG A 202 1.40 15.71 11.13
N GLY A 203 0.64 14.68 10.82
CA GLY A 203 -0.69 14.43 11.39
C GLY A 203 -0.64 13.71 12.73
N ARG A 204 -1.81 13.26 13.18
CA ARG A 204 -1.96 12.41 14.36
C ARG A 204 -1.51 10.98 14.04
N ALA A 205 -0.95 10.29 15.04
CA ALA A 205 -0.63 8.87 14.92
C ALA A 205 -1.46 8.03 15.90
N THR A 206 -1.97 6.91 15.41
CA THR A 206 -2.73 5.94 16.20
C THR A 206 -2.23 4.54 15.93
N PHE A 207 -1.83 3.83 16.98
CA PHE A 207 -1.46 2.42 16.97
C PHE A 207 -2.40 1.70 17.93
N SER A 208 -3.26 0.81 17.44
CA SER A 208 -4.28 0.19 18.29
C SER A 208 -4.57 -1.26 17.93
N GLY A 209 -4.77 -2.09 18.95
CA GLY A 209 -5.14 -3.50 18.79
C GLY A 209 -4.06 -4.36 18.15
N ASN A 210 -2.80 -3.89 18.09
CA ASN A 210 -1.72 -4.62 17.47
C ASN A 210 -1.33 -5.85 18.30
N LEU A 211 -1.25 -7.01 17.67
CA LEU A 211 -0.87 -8.26 18.33
C LEU A 211 0.64 -8.33 18.57
N GLY A 212 1.43 -7.79 17.67
CA GLY A 212 2.87 -7.61 17.81
C GLY A 212 3.25 -6.29 18.46
N GLY A 213 4.54 -6.03 18.60
CA GLY A 213 5.06 -4.83 19.24
C GLY A 213 4.92 -3.56 18.40
N VAL A 214 5.05 -2.41 19.09
CA VAL A 214 5.19 -1.09 18.46
C VAL A 214 6.49 -0.47 18.94
N GLN A 215 7.38 -0.15 18.01
CA GLN A 215 8.64 0.51 18.27
C GLN A 215 8.67 1.88 17.59
N LEU A 216 8.80 2.94 18.37
CA LEU A 216 8.97 4.31 17.87
C LEU A 216 10.34 4.81 18.31
N GLY A 217 11.27 4.87 17.35
CA GLY A 217 12.65 5.26 17.60
C GLY A 217 13.60 4.10 17.95
N PRO A 218 14.83 4.41 18.40
CA PRO A 218 15.89 3.44 18.63
C PRO A 218 15.67 2.51 19.84
N ASN A 219 16.56 1.55 20.00
CA ASN A 219 16.70 0.66 21.17
C ASN A 219 15.44 -0.19 21.49
N GLY A 220 14.53 -0.38 20.53
CA GLY A 220 13.46 -1.35 20.68
C GLY A 220 13.90 -2.78 20.37
N THR A 221 12.96 -3.70 20.40
CA THR A 221 13.23 -5.14 20.19
C THR A 221 12.87 -5.62 18.78
N LEU A 222 12.23 -4.76 17.99
CA LEU A 222 11.74 -5.12 16.65
C LEU A 222 12.78 -4.84 15.57
N ASP A 223 13.51 -3.72 15.66
CA ASP A 223 14.49 -3.36 14.65
C ASP A 223 15.65 -2.51 15.18
N GLY A 224 16.76 -2.51 14.41
CA GLY A 224 17.95 -1.70 14.61
C GLY A 224 17.76 -0.24 14.15
N CYS A 225 16.86 0.47 14.79
CA CYS A 225 16.56 1.87 14.55
C CYS A 225 17.70 2.78 15.00
N ALA A 226 18.17 3.69 14.16
CA ALA A 226 19.30 4.57 14.47
C ALA A 226 18.89 5.90 15.13
N SER A 227 17.63 6.35 14.93
CA SER A 227 17.17 7.67 15.39
C SER A 227 15.68 7.68 15.69
N GLY A 228 15.26 8.59 16.56
CA GLY A 228 13.87 8.86 16.84
C GLY A 228 13.16 9.57 15.72
N SER A 229 11.86 9.73 15.86
CA SER A 229 10.97 10.30 14.85
C SER A 229 10.31 11.59 15.34
N TYR A 230 9.89 12.41 14.39
CA TYR A 230 9.10 13.62 14.66
C TYR A 230 7.61 13.36 14.46
N TRP A 231 6.80 13.77 15.43
CA TRP A 231 5.36 13.67 15.44
C TRP A 231 4.73 15.03 15.64
N GLY A 232 4.13 15.58 14.61
CA GLY A 232 3.57 16.94 14.62
C GLY A 232 2.28 17.11 15.42
N ARG A 233 1.65 16.01 15.84
CA ARG A 233 0.40 15.99 16.61
C ARG A 233 0.44 14.89 17.68
N ASP A 234 -0.75 14.56 18.22
CA ASP A 234 -0.90 13.51 19.24
C ASP A 234 -0.48 12.14 18.72
N VAL A 235 0.11 11.34 19.60
CA VAL A 235 0.41 9.92 19.41
C VAL A 235 -0.39 9.12 20.43
N ALA A 236 -1.21 8.19 19.95
CA ALA A 236 -1.99 7.28 20.78
C ALA A 236 -1.59 5.83 20.50
N ILE A 237 -1.26 5.07 21.54
CA ILE A 237 -0.89 3.65 21.45
C ILE A 237 -1.73 2.88 22.46
N SER A 238 -2.57 1.98 21.97
CA SER A 238 -3.51 1.27 22.83
C SER A 238 -3.67 -0.21 22.48
N ASN A 239 -3.93 -1.03 23.50
CA ASN A 239 -4.26 -2.44 23.33
C ASN A 239 -3.22 -3.22 22.50
N THR A 240 -1.95 -2.92 22.64
CA THR A 240 -0.85 -3.60 21.96
C THR A 240 -0.35 -4.76 22.79
N GLY A 241 -0.28 -5.97 22.21
CA GLY A 241 0.06 -7.20 22.92
C GLY A 241 1.56 -7.53 22.97
N GLY A 242 2.35 -7.09 22.00
CA GLY A 242 3.76 -7.47 21.82
C GLY A 242 4.78 -6.52 22.45
N GLY A 243 4.32 -5.56 23.25
CA GLY A 243 5.18 -4.55 23.87
C GLY A 243 5.29 -3.25 23.07
N VAL A 244 5.48 -2.16 23.79
CA VAL A 244 5.60 -0.81 23.22
C VAL A 244 6.88 -0.16 23.73
N SER A 245 7.69 0.38 22.81
CA SER A 245 8.89 1.13 23.14
C SER A 245 8.94 2.46 22.41
N LEU A 246 9.23 3.54 23.15
CA LEU A 246 9.43 4.88 22.60
C LEU A 246 10.76 5.43 23.12
N GLU A 247 11.63 5.88 22.21
CA GLU A 247 12.91 6.49 22.55
C GLU A 247 13.31 7.54 21.52
N ASP A 248 13.93 8.63 21.98
CA ASP A 248 14.46 9.73 21.16
C ASP A 248 13.42 10.40 20.22
N ASN A 249 12.14 10.37 20.55
CA ASN A 249 11.11 11.01 19.73
C ASN A 249 10.84 12.45 20.13
N ILE A 250 10.45 13.27 19.15
CA ILE A 250 9.88 14.60 19.37
C ILE A 250 8.39 14.53 19.05
N ILE A 251 7.54 14.74 20.07
CA ILE A 251 6.08 14.72 19.94
C ILE A 251 5.55 16.10 20.30
N ASP A 252 5.05 16.87 19.33
CA ASP A 252 4.47 18.19 19.56
C ASP A 252 3.12 18.12 20.27
N GLY A 253 2.37 17.06 20.05
CA GLY A 253 1.12 16.77 20.71
C GLY A 253 1.29 16.00 22.01
N LYS A 254 0.21 15.35 22.44
CA LYS A 254 0.12 14.50 23.61
C LYS A 254 0.46 13.05 23.26
N LEU A 255 1.22 12.39 24.13
CA LEU A 255 1.37 10.93 24.10
C LEU A 255 0.33 10.29 25.03
N THR A 256 -0.44 9.33 24.51
CA THR A 256 -1.38 8.53 25.30
C THR A 256 -1.06 7.05 25.11
N THR A 257 -0.88 6.32 26.22
CA THR A 257 -0.63 4.86 26.23
C THR A 257 -1.64 4.19 27.13
N THR A 258 -2.42 3.22 26.60
CA THR A 258 -3.53 2.62 27.36
C THR A 258 -3.71 1.15 27.04
N GLY A 259 -3.81 0.30 28.05
CA GLY A 259 -4.13 -1.13 27.88
C GLY A 259 -3.09 -1.93 27.11
N ASN A 260 -1.84 -1.48 27.06
CA ASN A 260 -0.75 -2.21 26.40
C ASN A 260 -0.20 -3.30 27.31
N THR A 261 0.13 -4.45 26.75
CA THR A 261 0.66 -5.60 27.50
C THR A 261 1.91 -6.15 26.82
N PRO A 262 3.11 -6.00 27.43
CA PRO A 262 3.41 -5.28 28.66
C PRO A 262 3.16 -3.78 28.57
N VAL A 263 3.08 -3.12 29.71
CA VAL A 263 2.93 -1.65 29.81
C VAL A 263 4.00 -0.93 28.96
N ALA A 264 3.60 0.14 28.29
CA ALA A 264 4.47 0.89 27.38
C ALA A 264 5.72 1.43 28.08
N ARG A 265 6.88 1.26 27.44
CA ARG A 265 8.18 1.75 27.88
C ARG A 265 8.47 3.06 27.16
N VAL A 266 8.50 4.16 27.90
CA VAL A 266 8.74 5.51 27.36
C VAL A 266 10.03 6.02 27.98
N ALA A 267 11.09 6.10 27.20
CA ALA A 267 12.39 6.57 27.66
C ALA A 267 12.38 8.07 27.97
N ALA A 268 13.27 8.50 28.84
CA ALA A 268 13.30 9.90 29.33
C ALA A 268 13.79 10.91 28.28
N ASP A 269 14.44 10.46 27.23
CA ASP A 269 14.96 11.26 26.12
C ASP A 269 13.89 11.66 25.09
N ASN A 270 12.67 11.13 25.20
CA ASN A 270 11.55 11.63 24.38
C ASN A 270 11.17 13.04 24.79
N ARG A 271 11.05 13.94 23.81
CA ARG A 271 10.58 15.31 24.01
C ARG A 271 9.09 15.41 23.69
N ILE A 272 8.23 15.32 24.70
CA ILE A 272 6.77 15.33 24.55
C ILE A 272 6.22 16.66 25.04
N ARG A 273 5.79 17.53 24.12
CA ARG A 273 5.36 18.89 24.43
C ARG A 273 3.94 18.98 25.01
N GLY A 274 3.03 18.15 24.52
CA GLY A 274 1.62 18.09 24.96
C GLY A 274 1.41 17.25 26.23
N GLY A 275 2.49 16.76 26.84
CA GLY A 275 2.42 15.90 28.02
C GLY A 275 2.03 14.45 27.71
N THR A 276 1.93 13.66 28.76
CA THR A 276 1.67 12.22 28.67
C THR A 276 0.45 11.83 29.48
N ALA A 277 -0.28 10.79 29.02
CA ALA A 277 -1.38 10.17 29.76
C ALA A 277 -1.36 8.65 29.60
N GLY A 278 -2.02 7.97 30.54
CA GLY A 278 -2.13 6.51 30.55
C GLY A 278 -0.97 5.83 31.23
N GLU A 279 -0.87 4.51 31.04
CA GLU A 279 0.04 3.63 31.75
C GLU A 279 1.38 3.55 31.02
N ARG A 280 2.46 3.79 31.73
CA ARG A 280 3.82 3.71 31.17
C ARG A 280 4.87 3.43 32.24
N THR A 281 5.97 2.85 31.83
CA THR A 281 7.19 2.74 32.64
C THR A 281 8.31 3.56 32.00
N THR A 282 9.15 4.14 32.85
CA THR A 282 10.37 4.80 32.41
C THR A 282 11.50 3.77 32.47
N ALA A 283 11.97 3.31 31.32
CA ALA A 283 13.08 2.36 31.27
C ALA A 283 13.87 2.59 29.98
N VAL A 284 15.20 2.52 30.10
CA VAL A 284 16.10 2.45 28.93
C VAL A 284 16.15 0.99 28.50
N PRO A 285 15.69 0.61 27.33
CA PRO A 285 15.84 -0.74 26.83
C PRO A 285 17.32 -1.05 26.55
N ALA A 286 17.76 -2.24 26.91
CA ALA A 286 19.06 -2.71 26.44
C ALA A 286 18.99 -2.90 24.91
N ALA A 287 19.96 -2.32 24.19
CA ALA A 287 20.10 -2.52 22.75
C ALA A 287 20.23 -4.03 22.45
N ARG A 288 19.31 -4.57 21.66
CA ARG A 288 19.36 -5.95 21.18
C ARG A 288 19.25 -5.94 19.68
N LEU A 289 20.18 -6.63 19.00
CA LEU A 289 20.04 -6.95 17.59
C LEU A 289 18.77 -7.77 17.42
N SER A 290 17.85 -7.27 16.63
CA SER A 290 16.53 -7.85 16.54
C SER A 290 16.42 -8.97 15.49
N ARG A 291 15.51 -9.93 15.75
CA ARG A 291 15.13 -10.94 14.76
C ARG A 291 14.44 -10.33 13.55
N ALA A 292 13.92 -9.10 13.65
CA ALA A 292 13.26 -8.40 12.56
C ALA A 292 14.24 -8.05 11.42
N ALA A 293 15.50 -7.71 11.72
CA ALA A 293 16.51 -7.49 10.68
C ALA A 293 16.75 -8.73 9.82
N ALA A 294 16.75 -9.92 10.43
CA ALA A 294 16.89 -11.19 9.70
C ALA A 294 15.61 -11.52 8.86
N ALA A 295 14.43 -11.18 9.36
CA ALA A 295 13.18 -11.37 8.62
C ALA A 295 13.08 -10.42 7.41
N ARG A 296 13.55 -9.17 7.56
CA ARG A 296 13.64 -8.21 6.46
C ARG A 296 14.57 -8.68 5.34
N SER A 297 15.77 -9.13 5.67
CA SER A 297 16.70 -9.61 4.65
C SER A 297 16.11 -10.76 3.80
N GLY A 298 15.36 -11.65 4.43
CA GLY A 298 14.70 -12.76 3.72
C GLY A 298 13.55 -12.32 2.82
N ILE A 299 12.87 -11.21 3.12
CA ILE A 299 11.83 -10.66 2.25
C ILE A 299 12.47 -9.90 1.08
N ASP A 300 13.49 -9.10 1.33
CA ASP A 300 14.22 -8.38 0.29
C ASP A 300 14.83 -9.35 -0.73
N GLU A 301 15.41 -10.44 -0.28
CA GLU A 301 15.92 -11.50 -1.15
C GLU A 301 14.82 -12.12 -2.02
N ARG A 302 13.63 -12.39 -1.47
CA ARG A 302 12.50 -12.93 -2.25
C ARG A 302 11.95 -11.94 -3.27
N VAL A 303 11.92 -10.65 -2.95
CA VAL A 303 11.52 -9.59 -3.89
C VAL A 303 12.49 -9.49 -5.04
N GLU A 304 13.81 -9.49 -4.74
CA GLU A 304 14.85 -9.44 -5.77
C GLU A 304 14.86 -10.69 -6.66
N LEU A 305 14.68 -11.87 -6.09
CA LEU A 305 14.53 -13.11 -6.86
C LEU A 305 13.32 -13.02 -7.81
N ARG A 306 12.16 -12.59 -7.33
CA ARG A 306 10.99 -12.46 -8.20
C ARG A 306 11.18 -11.43 -9.31
N ARG A 307 11.86 -10.32 -9.02
CA ARG A 307 12.23 -9.34 -10.03
C ARG A 307 13.15 -9.94 -11.09
N SER A 308 14.20 -10.64 -10.66
CA SER A 308 15.15 -11.32 -11.55
C SER A 308 14.44 -12.31 -12.43
N ASP A 309 13.63 -13.20 -11.85
CA ASP A 309 12.85 -14.20 -12.58
C ASP A 309 11.91 -13.54 -13.62
N ALA A 310 11.23 -12.45 -13.22
CA ALA A 310 10.33 -11.73 -14.12
C ALA A 310 11.05 -11.09 -15.33
N VAL A 311 12.25 -10.56 -15.11
CA VAL A 311 13.08 -10.01 -16.19
C VAL A 311 13.58 -11.12 -17.12
N GLU A 312 14.08 -12.23 -16.57
CA GLU A 312 14.56 -13.39 -17.34
C GLU A 312 13.43 -14.02 -18.17
N GLU A 313 12.23 -14.15 -17.60
CA GLU A 313 11.04 -14.63 -18.32
C GLU A 313 10.65 -13.71 -19.47
N ALA A 314 10.67 -12.38 -19.24
CA ALA A 314 10.38 -11.40 -20.28
C ALA A 314 11.45 -11.43 -21.41
N GLU A 315 12.74 -11.51 -21.07
CA GLU A 315 13.81 -11.63 -22.04
C GLU A 315 13.68 -12.92 -22.87
N ALA A 316 13.33 -14.04 -22.24
CA ALA A 316 13.11 -15.31 -22.91
C ALA A 316 11.91 -15.29 -23.87
N ALA A 317 10.88 -14.49 -23.56
CA ALA A 317 9.72 -14.29 -24.43
C ALA A 317 10.05 -13.41 -25.66
N GLY A 318 11.11 -12.60 -25.61
CA GLY A 318 11.57 -11.73 -26.67
C GLY A 318 10.91 -10.35 -26.69
N ASP A 319 10.84 -9.71 -27.88
CA ASP A 319 10.25 -8.39 -28.05
C ASP A 319 8.71 -8.43 -27.86
N ALA A 320 8.20 -7.55 -27.04
CA ALA A 320 6.76 -7.46 -26.74
C ALA A 320 5.91 -6.93 -27.93
N GLY A 321 6.53 -6.39 -28.95
CA GLY A 321 5.83 -5.89 -30.13
C GLY A 321 4.93 -4.67 -29.88
N LEU A 322 5.32 -3.76 -28.97
CA LEU A 322 4.58 -2.57 -28.53
C LEU A 322 4.59 -1.43 -29.54
#